data_50a434b9004f29319edf7d03e71ff60d
#
_entry.id   50a434b9004f29319edf7d03e71ff60d
#
_cell.length_a   1.000
_cell.length_b   1.000
_cell.length_c   1.000
_cell.angle_alpha   90.00
_cell.angle_beta   90.00
_cell.angle_gamma   90.00
#
_symmetry.space_group_name_H-M   'P 1'
#
loop_
_entity.id
_entity.type
_entity.pdbx_description
1 polymer ?
#
loop_
_entity_poly.entity_id
_entity_poly.type
_entity_poly.pdbx_seq_one_letter_code
_entity_poly.pdbx_strand_id
1 'polypeptide(L)'
;MKTYFLSYARADSTIALKLADDLKAAGTSVWVDQYDIHPSQHWDRAVEDAVRGCEGMIVILSPRSTASSNVADEVSVAIDSGKTVIPVLVEACTLPLRMTRMQFIDATQDYDHALKRCVSETSGASEHAPRTDIFAPAATAAAAVAEDELSPIIEALRRQLGPIAPTLVARENRTAGSREDLCRRLGEHIASPKDRDAFLKAVKAE
;
A
#
# COMPACT_ATOMS: atom_id res chain seq x y z
N MET A 1 -22.37 5.94 -15.80
CA MET A 1 -22.04 4.96 -14.73
C MET A 1 -20.53 4.92 -14.67
N LYS A 2 -19.93 5.07 -13.49
CA LYS A 2 -18.46 5.06 -13.36
C LYS A 2 -17.97 3.62 -13.49
N THR A 3 -17.03 3.38 -14.41
CA THR A 3 -16.43 2.06 -14.62
C THR A 3 -15.02 2.04 -14.05
N TYR A 4 -14.69 1.00 -13.29
CA TYR A 4 -13.38 0.79 -12.71
C TYR A 4 -12.70 -0.42 -13.38
N PHE A 5 -11.42 -0.27 -13.71
CA PHE A 5 -10.60 -1.37 -14.20
C PHE A 5 -10.15 -2.24 -13.03
N LEU A 6 -10.28 -3.57 -13.13
CA LEU A 6 -9.78 -4.50 -12.11
C LEU A 6 -8.48 -5.15 -12.57
N SER A 7 -7.39 -4.77 -11.93
CA SER A 7 -6.05 -5.33 -12.14
C SER A 7 -5.74 -6.41 -11.12
N TYR A 8 -5.28 -7.58 -11.58
CA TYR A 8 -4.94 -8.71 -10.71
C TYR A 8 -3.99 -9.68 -11.39
N ALA A 9 -3.23 -10.45 -10.62
CA ALA A 9 -2.50 -11.58 -11.16
C ALA A 9 -3.45 -12.75 -11.45
N ARG A 10 -3.28 -13.46 -12.55
CA ARG A 10 -4.16 -14.60 -12.93
C ARG A 10 -4.31 -15.66 -11.84
N ALA A 11 -3.28 -15.84 -11.02
CA ALA A 11 -3.34 -16.76 -9.88
C ALA A 11 -4.28 -16.27 -8.75
N ASP A 12 -4.67 -14.99 -8.75
CA ASP A 12 -5.60 -14.39 -7.79
C ASP A 12 -7.03 -14.29 -8.36
N SER A 13 -7.31 -14.90 -9.52
CA SER A 13 -8.57 -14.78 -10.23
C SER A 13 -9.80 -15.10 -9.38
N THR A 14 -9.74 -16.10 -8.51
CA THR A 14 -10.87 -16.49 -7.66
C THR A 14 -11.35 -15.33 -6.77
N ILE A 15 -10.45 -14.66 -6.08
CA ILE A 15 -10.80 -13.53 -5.20
C ILE A 15 -11.10 -12.27 -6.00
N ALA A 16 -10.38 -12.05 -7.11
CA ALA A 16 -10.59 -10.90 -7.98
C ALA A 16 -11.98 -10.92 -8.63
N LEU A 17 -12.38 -12.06 -9.19
CA LEU A 17 -13.69 -12.21 -9.83
C LEU A 17 -14.83 -12.15 -8.82
N LYS A 18 -14.65 -12.76 -7.63
CA LYS A 18 -15.60 -12.59 -6.52
C LYS A 18 -15.80 -11.13 -6.18
N LEU A 19 -14.73 -10.36 -6.04
CA LEU A 19 -14.81 -8.93 -5.75
C LEU A 19 -15.50 -8.15 -6.88
N ALA A 20 -15.21 -8.49 -8.14
CA ALA A 20 -15.86 -7.87 -9.29
C ALA A 20 -17.38 -8.11 -9.31
N ASP A 21 -17.81 -9.34 -9.03
CA ASP A 21 -19.23 -9.70 -9.02
C ASP A 21 -19.97 -9.03 -7.85
N ASP A 22 -19.36 -9.00 -6.66
CA ASP A 22 -19.91 -8.32 -5.49
C ASP A 22 -20.03 -6.80 -5.69
N LEU A 23 -19.01 -6.18 -6.32
CA LEU A 23 -19.06 -4.76 -6.71
C LEU A 23 -20.13 -4.47 -7.75
N LYS A 24 -20.28 -5.34 -8.77
CA LYS A 24 -21.35 -5.21 -9.77
C LYS A 24 -22.72 -5.34 -9.12
N ALA A 25 -22.90 -6.28 -8.20
CA ALA A 25 -24.14 -6.43 -7.43
C ALA A 25 -24.46 -5.19 -6.57
N ALA A 26 -23.44 -4.48 -6.10
CA ALA A 26 -23.57 -3.22 -5.38
C ALA A 26 -23.73 -1.97 -6.29
N GLY A 27 -23.81 -2.17 -7.61
CA GLY A 27 -24.05 -1.09 -8.59
C GLY A 27 -22.78 -0.40 -9.13
N THR A 28 -21.59 -0.92 -8.87
CA THR A 28 -20.34 -0.43 -9.45
C THR A 28 -20.08 -1.15 -10.78
N SER A 29 -19.79 -0.40 -11.85
CA SER A 29 -19.33 -1.02 -13.10
C SER A 29 -17.86 -1.39 -12.99
N VAL A 30 -17.55 -2.66 -13.24
CA VAL A 30 -16.17 -3.18 -13.18
C VAL A 30 -15.82 -3.81 -14.51
N TRP A 31 -14.72 -3.36 -15.12
CA TRP A 31 -14.14 -3.95 -16.31
C TRP A 31 -13.07 -4.98 -15.89
N VAL A 32 -13.12 -6.16 -16.50
CA VAL A 32 -12.22 -7.28 -16.20
C VAL A 32 -11.70 -7.84 -17.53
N ASP A 33 -10.37 -7.93 -17.69
CA ASP A 33 -9.71 -8.37 -18.92
C ASP A 33 -10.21 -9.73 -19.45
N GLN A 34 -10.51 -10.65 -18.54
CA GLN A 34 -10.95 -12.01 -18.87
C GLN A 34 -12.33 -12.06 -19.56
N TYR A 35 -13.19 -11.06 -19.33
CA TYR A 35 -14.55 -11.03 -19.88
C TYR A 35 -14.71 -10.04 -21.02
N ASP A 36 -13.89 -8.99 -21.06
CA ASP A 36 -14.14 -7.81 -21.87
C ASP A 36 -13.22 -7.71 -23.10
N ILE A 37 -12.23 -8.63 -23.26
CA ILE A 37 -11.33 -8.65 -24.44
C ILE A 37 -11.73 -9.73 -25.41
N HIS A 38 -12.00 -9.32 -26.67
CA HIS A 38 -12.28 -10.25 -27.78
C HIS A 38 -10.98 -10.90 -28.30
N PRO A 39 -11.00 -12.19 -28.71
CA PRO A 39 -9.83 -12.94 -29.17
C PRO A 39 -9.06 -12.33 -30.34
N SER A 40 -9.66 -11.36 -31.07
CA SER A 40 -9.07 -10.70 -32.25
C SER A 40 -8.39 -9.35 -31.95
N GLN A 41 -8.42 -8.88 -30.71
CA GLN A 41 -7.80 -7.60 -30.33
C GLN A 41 -6.34 -7.79 -29.91
N HIS A 42 -5.48 -6.81 -30.23
CA HIS A 42 -4.16 -6.73 -29.63
C HIS A 42 -4.32 -6.46 -28.14
N TRP A 43 -4.00 -7.45 -27.32
CA TRP A 43 -4.25 -7.47 -25.89
C TRP A 43 -3.71 -6.22 -25.20
N ASP A 44 -2.45 -5.83 -25.47
CA ASP A 44 -1.80 -4.66 -24.85
C ASP A 44 -2.58 -3.36 -25.10
N ARG A 45 -3.06 -3.14 -26.36
CA ARG A 45 -3.86 -1.94 -26.69
C ARG A 45 -5.21 -1.94 -26.02
N ALA A 46 -5.89 -3.09 -26.00
CA ALA A 46 -7.21 -3.20 -25.38
C ALA A 46 -7.14 -2.90 -23.87
N VAL A 47 -6.10 -3.39 -23.19
CA VAL A 47 -5.85 -3.10 -21.77
C VAL A 47 -5.54 -1.62 -21.55
N GLU A 48 -4.65 -1.03 -22.35
CA GLU A 48 -4.30 0.39 -22.24
C GLU A 48 -5.52 1.29 -22.48
N ASP A 49 -6.32 1.01 -23.51
CA ASP A 49 -7.55 1.75 -23.82
C ASP A 49 -8.59 1.60 -22.71
N ALA A 50 -8.73 0.39 -22.13
CA ALA A 50 -9.63 0.14 -21.02
C ALA A 50 -9.21 0.90 -19.76
N VAL A 51 -7.93 0.87 -19.38
CA VAL A 51 -7.40 1.63 -18.23
C VAL A 51 -7.62 3.12 -18.42
N ARG A 52 -7.34 3.65 -19.63
CA ARG A 52 -7.55 5.07 -19.95
C ARG A 52 -9.02 5.46 -19.98
N GLY A 53 -9.90 4.56 -20.42
CA GLY A 53 -11.34 4.78 -20.51
C GLY A 53 -12.09 4.67 -19.18
N CYS A 54 -11.52 3.99 -18.20
CA CYS A 54 -12.11 3.84 -16.88
C CYS A 54 -11.97 5.10 -16.02
N GLU A 55 -12.83 5.27 -15.03
CA GLU A 55 -12.77 6.33 -14.03
C GLU A 55 -11.59 6.15 -13.07
N GLY A 56 -11.29 4.90 -12.74
CA GLY A 56 -10.21 4.52 -11.87
C GLY A 56 -9.86 3.03 -11.99
N MET A 57 -8.95 2.59 -11.16
CA MET A 57 -8.46 1.22 -11.11
C MET A 57 -8.61 0.66 -9.70
N ILE A 58 -9.07 -0.58 -9.60
CA ILE A 58 -8.96 -1.41 -8.40
C ILE A 58 -7.83 -2.40 -8.68
N VAL A 59 -6.84 -2.49 -7.79
CA VAL A 59 -5.74 -3.45 -7.93
C VAL A 59 -5.70 -4.40 -6.76
N ILE A 60 -5.72 -5.70 -7.06
CA ILE A 60 -5.56 -6.76 -6.05
C ILE A 60 -4.10 -6.87 -5.66
N LEU A 61 -3.83 -6.80 -4.37
CA LEU A 61 -2.49 -6.89 -3.80
C LEU A 61 -2.28 -8.24 -3.13
N SER A 62 -1.32 -8.98 -3.65
CA SER A 62 -0.81 -10.27 -3.16
C SER A 62 0.66 -10.42 -3.51
N PRO A 63 1.39 -11.41 -3.00
CA PRO A 63 2.75 -11.71 -3.46
C PRO A 63 2.83 -12.00 -4.96
N ARG A 64 1.75 -12.53 -5.54
CA ARG A 64 1.68 -12.86 -6.98
C ARG A 64 1.46 -11.61 -7.83
N SER A 65 0.55 -10.73 -7.43
CA SER A 65 0.28 -9.50 -8.16
C SER A 65 1.44 -8.53 -8.11
N THR A 66 2.12 -8.42 -6.96
CA THR A 66 3.28 -7.53 -6.81
C THR A 66 4.53 -8.02 -7.57
N ALA A 67 4.58 -9.30 -7.93
CA ALA A 67 5.60 -9.88 -8.80
C ALA A 67 5.22 -9.87 -10.30
N SER A 68 4.00 -9.50 -10.64
CA SER A 68 3.49 -9.48 -12.03
C SER A 68 3.91 -8.20 -12.76
N SER A 69 4.63 -8.36 -13.88
CA SER A 69 4.96 -7.22 -14.77
C SER A 69 3.70 -6.58 -15.36
N ASN A 70 2.71 -7.38 -15.77
CA ASN A 70 1.46 -6.86 -16.33
C ASN A 70 0.72 -5.96 -15.32
N VAL A 71 0.57 -6.41 -14.06
CA VAL A 71 -0.04 -5.59 -13.01
C VAL A 71 0.76 -4.30 -12.78
N ALA A 72 2.11 -4.39 -12.80
CA ALA A 72 2.96 -3.22 -12.62
C ALA A 72 2.80 -2.21 -13.76
N ASP A 73 2.68 -2.68 -15.01
CA ASP A 73 2.48 -1.86 -16.20
C ASP A 73 1.09 -1.20 -16.19
N GLU A 74 0.03 -1.96 -15.90
CA GLU A 74 -1.33 -1.46 -15.77
C GLU A 74 -1.46 -0.36 -14.70
N VAL A 75 -0.88 -0.59 -13.53
CA VAL A 75 -0.83 0.42 -12.46
C VAL A 75 -0.04 1.66 -12.88
N SER A 76 1.07 1.48 -13.61
CA SER A 76 1.83 2.62 -14.13
C SER A 76 1.00 3.45 -15.10
N VAL A 77 0.32 2.81 -16.05
CA VAL A 77 -0.59 3.49 -17.00
C VAL A 77 -1.71 4.24 -16.27
N ALA A 78 -2.30 3.64 -15.24
CA ALA A 78 -3.35 4.28 -14.45
C ALA A 78 -2.84 5.54 -13.73
N ILE A 79 -1.68 5.44 -13.04
CA ILE A 79 -1.07 6.55 -12.33
C ILE A 79 -0.67 7.68 -13.30
N ASP A 80 0.00 7.33 -14.40
CA ASP A 80 0.48 8.30 -15.38
C ASP A 80 -0.69 8.98 -16.14
N SER A 81 -1.85 8.31 -16.20
CA SER A 81 -3.10 8.87 -16.72
C SER A 81 -3.93 9.65 -15.68
N GLY A 82 -3.41 9.85 -14.46
CA GLY A 82 -4.09 10.58 -13.38
C GLY A 82 -5.32 9.87 -12.83
N LYS A 83 -5.44 8.56 -13.02
CA LYS A 83 -6.57 7.78 -12.52
C LYS A 83 -6.47 7.51 -11.03
N THR A 84 -7.61 7.44 -10.36
CA THR A 84 -7.66 6.96 -8.97
C THR A 84 -7.31 5.47 -8.93
N VAL A 85 -6.33 5.09 -8.12
CA VAL A 85 -5.97 3.69 -7.89
C VAL A 85 -6.40 3.31 -6.48
N ILE A 86 -7.19 2.24 -6.36
CA ILE A 86 -7.73 1.69 -5.11
C ILE A 86 -7.06 0.32 -4.87
N PRO A 87 -5.99 0.25 -4.07
CA PRO A 87 -5.35 -1.02 -3.77
C PRO A 87 -6.15 -1.82 -2.75
N VAL A 88 -6.36 -3.11 -3.00
CA VAL A 88 -7.07 -4.04 -2.11
C VAL A 88 -6.13 -5.18 -1.73
N LEU A 89 -5.71 -5.21 -0.48
CA LEU A 89 -4.80 -6.22 0.05
C LEU A 89 -5.59 -7.49 0.39
N VAL A 90 -5.33 -8.58 -0.34
CA VAL A 90 -5.97 -9.89 -0.12
C VAL A 90 -5.03 -10.89 0.52
N GLU A 91 -3.72 -10.67 0.43
CA GLU A 91 -2.68 -11.48 1.06
C GLU A 91 -1.48 -10.59 1.38
N ALA A 92 -0.87 -10.77 2.54
CA ALA A 92 0.28 -9.97 2.98
C ALA A 92 1.43 -10.04 1.95
N CYS A 93 1.89 -8.89 1.48
CA CYS A 93 2.93 -8.77 0.46
C CYS A 93 3.79 -7.52 0.65
N THR A 94 4.95 -7.51 -0.01
CA THR A 94 5.80 -6.31 -0.09
C THR A 94 5.28 -5.42 -1.20
N LEU A 95 4.88 -4.19 -0.85
CA LEU A 95 4.35 -3.24 -1.84
C LEU A 95 5.46 -2.68 -2.73
N PRO A 96 5.24 -2.57 -4.06
CA PRO A 96 6.12 -1.83 -4.95
C PRO A 96 6.24 -0.35 -4.54
N LEU A 97 7.39 0.26 -4.79
CA LEU A 97 7.70 1.63 -4.36
C LEU A 97 6.62 2.66 -4.77
N ARG A 98 6.04 2.53 -5.97
CA ARG A 98 4.97 3.42 -6.45
C ARG A 98 3.67 3.32 -5.63
N MET A 99 3.44 2.18 -4.97
CA MET A 99 2.24 1.93 -4.17
C MET A 99 2.44 2.13 -2.66
N THR A 100 3.68 2.29 -2.18
CA THR A 100 3.97 2.44 -0.75
C THR A 100 3.36 3.68 -0.12
N ARG A 101 3.01 4.68 -0.93
CA ARG A 101 2.35 5.93 -0.50
C ARG A 101 0.83 5.91 -0.65
N MET A 102 0.27 4.82 -1.19
CA MET A 102 -1.17 4.68 -1.36
C MET A 102 -1.77 4.02 -0.13
N GLN A 103 -2.93 4.49 0.28
CA GLN A 103 -3.74 3.76 1.27
C GLN A 103 -4.36 2.56 0.59
N PHE A 104 -4.27 1.40 1.21
CA PHE A 104 -4.93 0.19 0.73
C PHE A 104 -6.12 -0.18 1.61
N ILE A 105 -7.04 -0.91 1.03
CA ILE A 105 -8.15 -1.54 1.73
C ILE A 105 -7.70 -2.94 2.12
N ASP A 106 -7.69 -3.24 3.41
CA ASP A 106 -7.29 -4.56 3.91
C ASP A 106 -8.46 -5.53 3.87
N ALA A 107 -8.38 -6.55 3.04
CA ALA A 107 -9.34 -7.63 2.89
C ALA A 107 -8.83 -8.97 3.47
N THR A 108 -7.67 -8.97 4.14
CA THR A 108 -7.06 -10.20 4.66
C THR A 108 -7.81 -10.78 5.86
N GLN A 109 -8.49 -9.93 6.64
CA GLN A 109 -9.18 -10.31 7.86
C GLN A 109 -10.71 -10.22 7.74
N ASP A 110 -11.22 -9.22 7.03
CA ASP A 110 -12.65 -8.95 6.90
C ASP A 110 -12.98 -8.50 5.47
N TYR A 111 -13.37 -9.46 4.66
CA TYR A 111 -13.74 -9.23 3.27
C TYR A 111 -14.99 -8.34 3.12
N ASP A 112 -16.00 -8.52 3.98
CA ASP A 112 -17.27 -7.78 3.88
C ASP A 112 -17.08 -6.30 4.23
N HIS A 113 -16.23 -6.01 5.20
CA HIS A 113 -15.82 -4.64 5.51
C HIS A 113 -15.02 -4.02 4.36
N ALA A 114 -14.09 -4.77 3.78
CA ALA A 114 -13.31 -4.31 2.63
C ALA A 114 -14.19 -4.04 1.41
N LEU A 115 -15.17 -4.92 1.12
CA LEU A 115 -16.14 -4.71 0.05
C LEU A 115 -16.94 -3.42 0.25
N LYS A 116 -17.48 -3.17 1.45
CA LYS A 116 -18.20 -1.92 1.75
C LYS A 116 -17.34 -0.68 1.52
N ARG A 117 -16.06 -0.74 1.89
CA ARG A 117 -15.12 0.34 1.63
C ARG A 117 -14.87 0.52 0.13
N CYS A 118 -14.66 -0.55 -0.63
CA CYS A 118 -14.51 -0.48 -2.08
C CYS A 118 -15.75 0.17 -2.75
N VAL A 119 -16.96 -0.22 -2.32
CA VAL A 119 -18.21 0.38 -2.81
C VAL A 119 -18.26 1.88 -2.50
N SER A 120 -17.90 2.28 -1.29
CA SER A 120 -17.85 3.71 -0.90
C SER A 120 -16.88 4.51 -1.75
N GLU A 121 -15.66 4.00 -1.98
CA GLU A 121 -14.65 4.66 -2.81
C GLU A 121 -15.08 4.77 -4.29
N THR A 122 -15.72 3.72 -4.83
CA THR A 122 -16.15 3.69 -6.24
C THR A 122 -17.42 4.51 -6.50
N SER A 123 -18.32 4.65 -5.52
CA SER A 123 -19.54 5.44 -5.67
C SER A 123 -19.29 6.94 -5.62
N GLY A 124 -18.11 7.39 -5.21
CA GLY A 124 -17.83 8.80 -4.97
C GLY A 124 -18.58 9.36 -3.76
N ALA A 125 -19.15 8.49 -2.94
CA ALA A 125 -19.77 8.81 -1.66
C ALA A 125 -18.73 8.99 -0.54
N SER A 126 -17.45 8.83 -0.86
CA SER A 126 -16.38 9.28 0.00
C SER A 126 -16.49 10.81 0.04
N GLU A 127 -17.24 11.34 1.02
CA GLU A 127 -17.03 12.70 1.45
C GLU A 127 -15.53 12.83 1.62
N HIS A 128 -14.94 13.74 0.85
CA HIS A 128 -13.61 14.23 1.08
C HIS A 128 -13.64 14.87 2.48
N ALA A 129 -13.57 14.04 3.51
CA ALA A 129 -13.05 14.50 4.77
C ALA A 129 -11.70 15.10 4.43
N PRO A 130 -11.41 16.36 4.80
CA PRO A 130 -10.14 16.97 4.50
C PRO A 130 -9.09 15.96 4.89
N ARG A 131 -8.10 15.74 4.00
CA ARG A 131 -6.93 14.93 4.29
C ARG A 131 -6.30 15.47 5.57
N THR A 132 -6.87 15.09 6.67
CA THR A 132 -6.15 15.05 7.92
C THR A 132 -5.14 13.96 7.68
N ASP A 133 -3.87 14.30 7.74
CA ASP A 133 -2.77 13.36 7.70
C ASP A 133 -3.13 12.14 8.53
N ILE A 134 -3.67 11.09 7.86
CA ILE A 134 -3.93 9.82 8.51
C ILE A 134 -2.65 8.99 8.44
N PHE A 135 -1.59 9.57 8.99
CA PHE A 135 -0.73 8.87 9.89
C PHE A 135 -1.34 8.96 11.31
N ALA A 136 -2.66 8.69 11.41
CA ALA A 136 -3.21 8.32 12.69
C ALA A 136 -3.09 6.81 12.80
N PRO A 137 -2.30 6.28 13.72
CA PRO A 137 -2.19 4.85 13.95
C PRO A 137 -3.57 4.32 14.31
N ALA A 138 -3.95 3.16 13.72
CA ALA A 138 -4.99 2.33 14.33
C ALA A 138 -4.66 2.24 15.83
N ALA A 139 -5.59 2.67 16.65
CA ALA A 139 -5.43 2.70 18.09
C ALA A 139 -5.02 1.32 18.62
N THR A 140 -4.09 1.37 19.60
CA THR A 140 -3.62 0.32 20.49
C THR A 140 -2.38 -0.48 20.06
N ALA A 141 -1.28 0.23 19.86
CA ALA A 141 -0.07 -0.03 20.62
C ALA A 141 0.46 1.36 20.96
N ALA A 142 0.49 1.73 22.21
CA ALA A 142 1.15 2.96 22.65
C ALA A 142 2.55 2.94 22.05
N ALA A 143 2.90 3.99 21.29
CA ALA A 143 4.25 4.11 20.78
C ALA A 143 5.19 3.96 21.98
N ALA A 144 6.15 3.04 21.91
CA ALA A 144 6.97 2.68 23.05
C ALA A 144 7.85 3.86 23.52
N VAL A 145 8.06 4.84 22.61
CA VAL A 145 8.90 6.02 22.83
C VAL A 145 8.12 7.25 22.37
N ALA A 146 8.05 8.26 23.23
CA ALA A 146 7.38 9.52 22.98
C ALA A 146 8.08 10.32 21.83
N GLU A 147 7.34 11.18 21.13
CA GLU A 147 7.85 11.90 19.94
C GLU A 147 9.07 12.79 20.27
N ASP A 148 9.11 13.39 21.42
CA ASP A 148 10.22 14.21 21.89
C ASP A 148 11.52 13.40 22.11
N GLU A 149 11.40 12.15 22.51
CA GLU A 149 12.54 11.23 22.68
C GLU A 149 13.00 10.59 21.34
N LEU A 150 12.21 10.70 20.28
CA LEU A 150 12.60 10.17 18.96
C LEU A 150 13.60 11.07 18.23
N SER A 151 13.59 12.37 18.50
CA SER A 151 14.45 13.34 17.81
C SER A 151 15.94 13.00 17.92
N PRO A 152 16.50 12.69 19.09
CA PRO A 152 17.89 12.27 19.22
C PRO A 152 18.20 10.97 18.48
N ILE A 153 17.27 10.00 18.52
CA ILE A 153 17.43 8.72 17.82
C ILE A 153 17.46 8.93 16.31
N ILE A 154 16.56 9.77 15.78
CA ILE A 154 16.52 10.13 14.36
C ILE A 154 17.81 10.79 13.93
N GLU A 155 18.35 11.73 14.72
CA GLU A 155 19.57 12.44 14.38
C GLU A 155 20.80 11.52 14.40
N ALA A 156 20.90 10.64 15.39
CA ALA A 156 21.96 9.64 15.47
C ALA A 156 21.90 8.66 14.29
N LEU A 157 20.69 8.20 13.92
CA LEU A 157 20.49 7.28 12.80
C LEU A 157 20.72 7.95 11.44
N ARG A 158 20.37 9.24 11.31
CA ARG A 158 20.58 10.02 10.08
C ARG A 158 22.05 10.11 9.69
N ARG A 159 22.96 10.14 10.64
CA ARG A 159 24.40 10.13 10.39
C ARG A 159 24.88 8.84 9.74
N GLN A 160 24.17 7.73 9.94
CA GLN A 160 24.54 6.41 9.44
C GLN A 160 23.76 6.01 8.17
N LEU A 161 22.47 6.35 8.09
CA LEU A 161 21.56 5.92 7.03
C LEU A 161 20.99 7.08 6.19
N GLY A 162 21.37 8.33 6.50
CA GLY A 162 20.93 9.50 5.73
C GLY A 162 19.43 9.80 5.87
N PRO A 163 18.78 10.31 4.79
CA PRO A 163 17.42 10.86 4.86
C PRO A 163 16.32 9.85 5.15
N ILE A 164 16.61 8.54 5.10
CA ILE A 164 15.64 7.47 5.40
C ILE A 164 15.39 7.29 6.91
N ALA A 165 16.24 7.84 7.76
CA ALA A 165 16.22 7.64 9.21
C ALA A 165 14.85 7.97 9.86
N PRO A 166 14.18 9.11 9.59
CA PRO A 166 12.89 9.41 10.22
C PRO A 166 11.81 8.37 9.90
N THR A 167 11.75 7.93 8.65
CA THR A 167 10.77 6.91 8.20
C THR A 167 11.02 5.57 8.86
N LEU A 168 12.29 5.19 9.02
CA LEU A 168 12.68 3.94 9.64
C LEU A 168 12.36 3.95 11.14
N VAL A 169 12.68 5.04 11.84
CA VAL A 169 12.35 5.21 13.26
C VAL A 169 10.84 5.17 13.49
N ALA A 170 10.06 5.89 12.69
CA ALA A 170 8.59 5.87 12.80
C ALA A 170 8.00 4.47 12.58
N ARG A 171 8.59 3.68 11.66
CA ARG A 171 8.17 2.30 11.41
C ARG A 171 8.46 1.38 12.58
N GLU A 172 9.70 1.36 13.05
CA GLU A 172 10.12 0.46 14.12
C GLU A 172 9.49 0.83 15.47
N ASN A 173 9.25 2.12 15.74
CA ASN A 173 8.61 2.58 16.98
C ASN A 173 7.19 2.06 17.17
N ARG A 174 6.47 1.71 16.07
CA ARG A 174 5.12 1.13 16.15
C ARG A 174 5.07 -0.26 16.78
N THR A 175 6.16 -1.01 16.67
CA THR A 175 6.25 -2.41 17.11
C THR A 175 7.25 -2.62 18.22
N ALA A 176 8.01 -1.58 18.60
CA ALA A 176 8.96 -1.65 19.69
C ALA A 176 8.23 -1.70 21.04
N GLY A 177 8.70 -2.53 21.95
CA GLY A 177 8.16 -2.64 23.30
C GLY A 177 8.80 -1.65 24.29
N SER A 178 9.91 -1.02 23.91
CA SER A 178 10.65 -0.05 24.71
C SER A 178 11.63 0.75 23.84
N ARG A 179 12.20 1.86 24.41
CA ARG A 179 13.25 2.64 23.76
C ARG A 179 14.47 1.77 23.42
N GLU A 180 14.84 0.86 24.31
CA GLU A 180 15.98 -0.04 24.10
C GLU A 180 15.71 -1.04 22.95
N ASP A 181 14.49 -1.60 22.89
CA ASP A 181 14.09 -2.48 21.80
C ASP A 181 14.07 -1.74 20.46
N LEU A 182 13.58 -0.50 20.43
CA LEU A 182 13.63 0.36 19.26
C LEU A 182 15.06 0.58 18.77
N CYS A 183 15.97 1.00 19.65
CA CYS A 183 17.38 1.24 19.30
C CYS A 183 18.08 -0.04 18.79
N ARG A 184 17.79 -1.19 19.40
CA ARG A 184 18.33 -2.48 18.97
C ARG A 184 17.89 -2.82 17.54
N ARG A 185 16.59 -2.72 17.25
CA ARG A 185 16.02 -2.97 15.91
C ARG A 185 16.59 -2.01 14.86
N LEU A 186 16.67 -0.73 15.19
CA LEU A 186 17.26 0.26 14.28
C LEU A 186 18.72 -0.05 13.98
N GLY A 187 19.47 -0.56 14.96
CA GLY A 187 20.84 -1.01 14.78
C GLY A 187 20.99 -2.16 13.79
N GLU A 188 19.98 -3.04 13.65
CA GLU A 188 19.99 -4.16 12.69
C GLU A 188 19.96 -3.67 11.23
N HIS A 189 19.46 -2.47 10.97
CA HIS A 189 19.43 -1.86 9.63
C HIS A 189 20.79 -1.22 9.24
N ILE A 190 21.75 -1.12 10.17
CA ILE A 190 23.09 -0.60 9.89
C ILE A 190 24.00 -1.75 9.50
N ALA A 191 24.40 -1.80 8.23
CA ALA A 191 25.19 -2.89 7.68
C ALA A 191 26.62 -3.01 8.28
N SER A 192 27.22 -1.86 8.68
CA SER A 192 28.55 -1.81 9.25
C SER A 192 28.50 -2.03 10.77
N PRO A 193 29.21 -3.04 11.32
CA PRO A 193 29.27 -3.27 12.76
C PRO A 193 29.82 -2.07 13.53
N LYS A 194 30.82 -1.37 12.98
CA LYS A 194 31.43 -0.18 13.58
C LYS A 194 30.44 0.98 13.68
N ASP A 195 29.65 1.20 12.63
CA ASP A 195 28.69 2.28 12.58
C ASP A 195 27.46 1.97 13.45
N ARG A 196 27.07 0.69 13.54
CA ARG A 196 26.06 0.23 14.48
C ARG A 196 26.46 0.46 15.93
N ASP A 197 27.71 0.14 16.30
CA ASP A 197 28.22 0.38 17.65
C ASP A 197 28.30 1.89 17.95
N ALA A 198 28.67 2.72 16.98
CA ALA A 198 28.66 4.17 17.10
C ALA A 198 27.25 4.72 17.33
N PHE A 199 26.25 4.21 16.58
CA PHE A 199 24.84 4.56 16.77
C PHE A 199 24.34 4.19 18.16
N LEU A 200 24.56 2.92 18.59
CA LEU A 200 24.09 2.44 19.90
C LEU A 200 24.76 3.18 21.08
N LYS A 201 26.00 3.63 20.93
CA LYS A 201 26.66 4.48 21.92
C LYS A 201 26.05 5.88 21.95
N ALA A 202 25.76 6.47 20.80
CA ALA A 202 25.19 7.81 20.72
C ALA A 202 23.80 7.90 21.40
N VAL A 203 22.93 6.89 21.19
CA VAL A 203 21.56 6.88 21.78
C VAL A 203 21.51 6.43 23.25
N LYS A 204 22.61 5.90 23.81
CA LYS A 204 22.73 5.56 25.23
C LYS A 204 23.35 6.70 26.09
N ALA A 205 23.98 7.69 25.45
CA ALA A 205 24.68 8.76 26.11
C ALA A 205 23.77 9.97 26.46
N GLU A 206 22.53 9.94 26.00
CA GLU A 206 21.45 10.88 26.32
C GLU A 206 20.32 10.18 27.09
#